data_b019297af4d71f264455b33e125fb3ac
#
_entry.id   b019297af4d71f264455b33e125fb3ac
#
_cell.length_a   1.000
_cell.length_b   1.000
_cell.length_c   1.000
_cell.angle_alpha   90.00
_cell.angle_beta   90.00
_cell.angle_gamma   90.00
#
_symmetry.space_group_name_H-M   'P 1'
#
loop_
_entity.id
_entity.type
_entity.pdbx_description
1 polymer ?
#
loop_
_entity_poly.entity_id
_entity_poly.type
_entity_poly.pdbx_seq_one_letter_code
_entity_poly.pdbx_strand_id
1 'polypeptide(L)'
;MEEQRKERTIDELAAENDALRKKADELNKEIEYLQQQVNFLKKSVFGSKSEKKVLHDTENAEQLSLFNEAETEARREEAEEVSVPAHKRKKKRSRAEILKDLPVEEVVHEVEDKTCDRCGSEMKQVGKEFVHDELVYVPAKLFIRKHFVEVVKCVSCGKNESRDAELDDIEKEHFRKATAPAMLIPRSFCSPELLAHIIYSKYNNAMPLYRIEQDMKDHGVMLSRTTMANWIIKIAEEKAKPVYELMKAELLSGRIIHADETVVQVLHEQGRSAKTQSRMWVYCTPACSGKYLVLYDYCQTRGGYNAVSFLGNYSGYVVCDGYDGYNRLTQAKRCGCFAHVRRKLVEALPSDKELWATSAAAEGVRRCDRLFALEREFDGKDKDGKQVREPLSPEEKHRRRNEEVRPLLDDFFNWLMTVNPAGGSKLAKAVQYALNEKRYLYGFLADPGIEISNNRAENAVRPFVVGRKNWLFSDSPKGAEASAMLYSLVVSAKMNGLNAEEYLVRLFRSDVPMLPY
;
A
#
# COMPACT_ATOMS: atom_id res chain seq x y z
N MET A 1 -68.32 -6.50 48.40
CA MET A 1 -67.74 -7.04 47.10
C MET A 1 -66.23 -7.01 47.23
N GLU A 2 -65.70 -8.09 47.74
CA GLU A 2 -64.21 -8.29 47.82
C GLU A 2 -63.69 -8.62 46.45
N GLU A 3 -62.87 -7.77 45.95
CA GLU A 3 -62.06 -8.00 44.73
C GLU A 3 -61.02 -9.08 45.06
N GLN A 4 -61.21 -10.30 44.58
CA GLN A 4 -60.27 -11.38 44.66
C GLN A 4 -59.08 -10.96 43.78
N ARG A 5 -58.01 -10.41 44.38
CA ARG A 5 -56.65 -10.35 43.79
C ARG A 5 -56.13 -11.77 43.65
N LYS A 6 -56.27 -12.34 42.48
CA LYS A 6 -55.51 -13.58 42.13
C LYS A 6 -54.04 -13.28 42.29
N GLU A 7 -53.38 -13.83 43.31
CA GLU A 7 -51.93 -13.90 43.37
C GLU A 7 -51.47 -14.75 42.18
N ARG A 8 -50.83 -14.12 41.18
CA ARG A 8 -50.17 -14.82 40.08
C ARG A 8 -48.98 -15.58 40.59
N THR A 9 -48.84 -16.83 40.22
CA THR A 9 -47.68 -17.63 40.60
C THR A 9 -46.42 -17.10 39.93
N ILE A 10 -45.23 -17.35 40.51
CA ILE A 10 -43.92 -16.95 39.98
C ILE A 10 -43.74 -17.49 38.56
N ASP A 11 -44.24 -18.69 38.28
CA ASP A 11 -44.14 -19.34 36.96
C ASP A 11 -45.05 -18.63 35.92
N GLU A 12 -46.24 -18.17 36.30
CA GLU A 12 -47.11 -17.38 35.40
C GLU A 12 -46.48 -16.03 35.05
N LEU A 13 -45.85 -15.37 36.03
CA LEU A 13 -45.14 -14.11 35.81
C LEU A 13 -43.86 -14.32 34.96
N ALA A 14 -43.16 -15.42 35.10
CA ALA A 14 -42.02 -15.77 34.29
C ALA A 14 -42.45 -16.02 32.82
N ALA A 15 -43.53 -16.77 32.61
CA ALA A 15 -44.07 -17.02 31.27
C ALA A 15 -44.57 -15.74 30.58
N GLU A 16 -45.24 -14.82 31.33
CA GLU A 16 -45.66 -13.52 30.81
C GLU A 16 -44.45 -12.63 30.46
N ASN A 17 -43.38 -12.62 31.26
CA ASN A 17 -42.15 -11.92 30.97
C ASN A 17 -41.47 -12.44 29.71
N ASP A 18 -41.41 -13.73 29.52
CA ASP A 18 -40.84 -14.33 28.31
C ASP A 18 -41.67 -14.03 27.06
N ALA A 19 -43.00 -14.02 27.18
CA ALA A 19 -43.88 -13.61 26.10
C ALA A 19 -43.72 -12.12 25.76
N LEU A 20 -43.59 -11.26 26.76
CA LEU A 20 -43.35 -9.83 26.58
C LEU A 20 -41.99 -9.54 25.97
N ARG A 21 -40.94 -10.28 26.35
CA ARG A 21 -39.61 -10.18 25.73
C ARG A 21 -39.64 -10.57 24.26
N LYS A 22 -40.30 -11.69 23.91
CA LYS A 22 -40.47 -12.10 22.50
C LYS A 22 -41.22 -11.03 21.69
N LYS A 23 -42.28 -10.47 22.26
CA LYS A 23 -43.07 -9.40 21.62
C LYS A 23 -42.25 -8.10 21.47
N ALA A 24 -41.44 -7.75 22.46
CA ALA A 24 -40.52 -6.63 22.38
C ALA A 24 -39.45 -6.82 21.27
N ASP A 25 -38.91 -8.03 21.13
CA ASP A 25 -37.98 -8.37 20.07
C ASP A 25 -38.60 -8.31 18.67
N GLU A 26 -39.85 -8.77 18.52
CA GLU A 26 -40.62 -8.65 17.28
C GLU A 26 -40.89 -7.18 16.92
N LEU A 27 -41.33 -6.38 17.87
CA LEU A 27 -41.56 -4.94 17.67
C LEU A 27 -40.27 -4.18 17.34
N ASN A 28 -39.16 -4.51 17.97
CA ASN A 28 -37.86 -3.92 17.66
C ASN A 28 -37.43 -4.22 16.22
N LYS A 29 -37.64 -5.45 15.73
CA LYS A 29 -37.39 -5.82 14.33
C LYS A 29 -38.28 -5.03 13.37
N GLU A 30 -39.56 -4.84 13.71
CA GLU A 30 -40.48 -4.05 12.89
C GLU A 30 -40.13 -2.55 12.89
N ILE A 31 -39.70 -1.99 14.02
CA ILE A 31 -39.17 -0.62 14.10
C ILE A 31 -37.95 -0.45 13.22
N GLU A 32 -37.00 -1.37 13.28
CA GLU A 32 -35.80 -1.34 12.43
C GLU A 32 -36.16 -1.38 10.95
N TYR A 33 -37.08 -2.26 10.57
CA TYR A 33 -37.60 -2.35 9.19
C TYR A 33 -38.23 -1.03 8.74
N LEU A 34 -39.13 -0.45 9.56
CA LEU A 34 -39.82 0.82 9.25
C LEU A 34 -38.84 1.99 9.17
N GLN A 35 -37.82 2.04 10.04
CA GLN A 35 -36.78 3.08 10.00
C GLN A 35 -35.96 2.99 8.71
N GLN A 36 -35.62 1.79 8.26
CA GLN A 36 -34.93 1.58 6.97
C GLN A 36 -35.81 2.06 5.80
N GLN A 37 -37.11 1.78 5.81
CA GLN A 37 -38.07 2.26 4.81
C GLN A 37 -38.14 3.80 4.80
N VAL A 38 -38.26 4.43 5.96
CA VAL A 38 -38.33 5.90 6.12
C VAL A 38 -37.03 6.55 5.60
N ASN A 39 -35.87 5.96 5.91
CA ASN A 39 -34.58 6.47 5.42
C ASN A 39 -34.43 6.32 3.90
N PHE A 40 -34.90 5.22 3.35
CA PHE A 40 -34.95 5.01 1.90
C PHE A 40 -35.87 6.04 1.22
N LEU A 41 -37.08 6.24 1.73
CA LEU A 41 -38.05 7.22 1.21
C LEU A 41 -37.55 8.66 1.34
N LYS A 42 -36.98 9.04 2.49
CA LYS A 42 -36.36 10.35 2.68
C LYS A 42 -35.25 10.60 1.63
N LYS A 43 -34.39 9.62 1.37
CA LYS A 43 -33.32 9.74 0.37
C LYS A 43 -33.85 9.80 -1.07
N SER A 44 -34.94 9.10 -1.38
CA SER A 44 -35.55 9.13 -2.71
C SER A 44 -36.34 10.44 -2.99
N VAL A 45 -36.93 11.04 -1.95
CA VAL A 45 -37.78 12.26 -2.07
C VAL A 45 -36.96 13.53 -1.86
N PHE A 46 -36.02 13.56 -0.92
CA PHE A 46 -35.26 14.74 -0.51
C PHE A 46 -33.76 14.66 -0.88
N GLY A 47 -33.30 13.57 -1.50
CA GLY A 47 -31.94 13.47 -2.02
C GLY A 47 -31.73 14.56 -3.09
N SER A 48 -30.71 15.39 -2.94
CA SER A 48 -30.41 16.51 -3.81
C SER A 48 -30.37 16.05 -5.27
N LYS A 49 -31.33 16.50 -6.08
CA LYS A 49 -31.29 16.44 -7.55
C LYS A 49 -30.36 17.56 -8.05
N SER A 50 -29.10 17.51 -7.66
CA SER A 50 -28.06 18.33 -8.25
C SER A 50 -27.61 17.63 -9.54
N GLU A 51 -27.64 18.33 -10.67
CA GLU A 51 -27.18 17.86 -11.99
C GLU A 51 -25.66 17.57 -12.06
N LYS A 52 -24.91 17.83 -11.01
CA LYS A 52 -23.61 17.23 -10.81
C LYS A 52 -23.85 15.78 -10.43
N LYS A 53 -23.85 14.87 -11.41
CA LYS A 53 -23.56 13.46 -11.18
C LYS A 53 -22.28 13.36 -10.36
N VAL A 54 -22.42 13.41 -9.04
CA VAL A 54 -21.46 12.80 -8.15
C VAL A 54 -21.55 11.32 -8.48
N LEU A 55 -20.59 10.85 -9.25
CA LEU A 55 -20.31 9.44 -9.39
C LEU A 55 -20.23 8.92 -7.95
N HIS A 56 -21.30 8.26 -7.50
CA HIS A 56 -21.29 7.44 -6.30
C HIS A 56 -20.46 6.20 -6.59
N ASP A 57 -19.16 6.41 -6.84
CA ASP A 57 -18.18 5.38 -6.67
C ASP A 57 -17.96 5.25 -5.15
N THR A 58 -18.36 4.14 -4.61
CA THR A 58 -17.99 3.70 -3.27
C THR A 58 -16.46 3.73 -3.11
N GLU A 59 -15.70 3.59 -4.19
CA GLU A 59 -14.26 3.79 -4.30
C GLU A 59 -13.80 5.22 -3.92
N ASN A 60 -14.61 6.27 -4.15
CA ASN A 60 -14.26 7.64 -3.79
C ASN A 60 -14.42 7.95 -2.29
N ALA A 61 -15.30 7.27 -1.58
CA ALA A 61 -15.44 7.45 -0.14
C ALA A 61 -14.22 6.89 0.62
N GLU A 62 -13.66 5.77 0.16
CA GLU A 62 -12.41 5.20 0.70
C GLU A 62 -11.20 6.06 0.36
N GLN A 63 -11.19 6.68 -0.84
CA GLN A 63 -10.16 7.63 -1.24
C GLN A 63 -10.17 8.91 -0.39
N LEU A 64 -11.32 9.40 0.04
CA LEU A 64 -11.42 10.57 0.93
C LEU A 64 -10.85 10.27 2.33
N SER A 65 -11.02 9.03 2.82
CA SER A 65 -10.45 8.64 4.12
C SER A 65 -8.90 8.57 4.11
N LEU A 66 -8.30 8.28 2.96
CA LEU A 66 -6.85 8.28 2.78
C LEU A 66 -6.20 9.69 2.88
N PHE A 67 -6.95 10.76 2.56
CA PHE A 67 -6.45 12.13 2.69
C PHE A 67 -6.66 12.73 4.07
N ASN A 68 -7.60 12.21 4.83
CA ASN A 68 -7.81 12.59 6.22
C ASN A 68 -6.91 11.82 7.20
N GLU A 69 -5.96 11.01 6.72
CA GLU A 69 -5.10 10.22 7.61
C GLU A 69 -4.28 11.14 8.54
N ALA A 70 -3.69 12.20 8.00
CA ALA A 70 -2.97 13.19 8.79
C ALA A 70 -3.88 13.97 9.74
N GLU A 71 -5.09 14.37 9.29
CA GLU A 71 -6.09 15.04 10.12
C GLU A 71 -6.72 14.08 11.13
N THR A 72 -6.87 12.81 10.78
CA THR A 72 -7.42 11.77 11.68
C THR A 72 -6.39 11.41 12.75
N GLU A 73 -5.10 11.37 12.40
CA GLU A 73 -4.01 11.16 13.34
C GLU A 73 -3.82 12.39 14.25
N ALA A 74 -3.90 13.62 13.70
CA ALA A 74 -3.89 14.86 14.47
C ALA A 74 -5.09 14.95 15.44
N ARG A 75 -6.31 14.61 14.98
CA ARG A 75 -7.49 14.56 15.84
C ARG A 75 -7.44 13.46 16.91
N ARG A 76 -6.73 12.36 16.66
CA ARG A 76 -6.45 11.34 17.69
C ARG A 76 -5.53 11.88 18.79
N GLU A 77 -4.56 12.72 18.45
CA GLU A 77 -3.72 13.38 19.44
C GLU A 77 -4.48 14.42 20.26
N GLU A 78 -5.43 15.15 19.66
CA GLU A 78 -6.29 16.12 20.36
C GLU A 78 -7.42 15.49 21.17
N ALA A 79 -7.95 14.32 20.78
CA ALA A 79 -9.04 13.63 21.49
C ALA A 79 -8.58 12.84 22.75
N GLU A 80 -7.28 12.73 23.01
CA GLU A 80 -6.74 12.04 24.19
C GLU A 80 -6.75 12.88 25.48
N GLU A 81 -7.28 14.10 25.48
CA GLU A 81 -7.43 14.92 26.70
C GLU A 81 -8.71 14.68 27.51
N VAL A 82 -9.56 13.72 27.13
CA VAL A 82 -10.71 13.33 27.95
C VAL A 82 -10.32 12.19 28.89
N SER A 83 -10.28 12.51 30.17
CA SER A 83 -10.09 11.67 31.34
C SER A 83 -10.63 10.24 31.19
N VAL A 84 -9.73 9.27 30.98
CA VAL A 84 -10.00 7.82 31.05
C VAL A 84 -8.96 7.18 31.97
N PRO A 85 -9.34 6.22 32.87
CA PRO A 85 -8.43 5.69 33.87
C PRO A 85 -7.23 4.99 33.21
N ALA A 86 -6.07 5.29 33.76
CA ALA A 86 -4.72 4.77 33.56
C ALA A 86 -4.53 3.69 32.45
N HIS A 87 -4.45 4.11 31.19
CA HIS A 87 -3.79 3.33 30.16
C HIS A 87 -2.29 3.70 30.11
N LYS A 88 -1.42 2.69 30.13
CA LYS A 88 0.03 2.86 29.97
C LYS A 88 0.30 3.61 28.68
N ARG A 89 0.73 4.87 28.80
CA ARG A 89 1.21 5.69 27.67
C ARG A 89 2.25 4.89 26.88
N LYS A 90 2.11 4.80 25.57
CA LYS A 90 3.18 4.33 24.68
C LYS A 90 4.45 5.10 25.04
N LYS A 91 5.52 4.39 25.37
CA LYS A 91 6.82 5.00 25.69
C LYS A 91 7.24 5.77 24.43
N LYS A 92 7.22 7.10 24.46
CA LYS A 92 7.77 7.92 23.37
C LYS A 92 9.21 7.49 23.17
N ARG A 93 9.62 7.25 21.92
CA ARG A 93 11.02 6.95 21.61
C ARG A 93 11.88 8.09 22.15
N SER A 94 12.97 7.78 22.81
CA SER A 94 13.91 8.79 23.31
C SER A 94 14.58 9.47 22.11
N ARG A 95 15.04 10.71 22.30
CA ARG A 95 15.81 11.45 21.30
C ARG A 95 17.02 10.63 20.81
N ALA A 96 17.71 9.97 21.73
CA ALA A 96 18.83 9.07 21.43
C ALA A 96 18.42 7.86 20.55
N GLU A 97 17.23 7.29 20.76
CA GLU A 97 16.72 6.19 19.89
C GLU A 97 16.35 6.67 18.47
N ILE A 98 15.92 7.92 18.33
CA ILE A 98 15.57 8.52 17.03
C ILE A 98 16.83 8.81 16.20
N LEU A 99 17.92 9.23 16.84
CA LEU A 99 19.15 9.69 16.18
C LEU A 99 20.23 8.60 16.08
N LYS A 100 20.00 7.41 16.63
CA LYS A 100 21.00 6.37 16.89
C LYS A 100 21.84 5.95 15.67
N ASP A 101 21.25 5.92 14.49
CA ASP A 101 21.86 5.36 13.28
C ASP A 101 22.37 6.45 12.30
N LEU A 102 22.43 7.71 12.75
CA LEU A 102 22.90 8.82 11.93
C LEU A 102 24.41 9.08 12.15
N PRO A 103 25.15 9.50 11.12
CA PRO A 103 26.53 9.94 11.28
C PRO A 103 26.58 11.18 12.17
N VAL A 104 27.59 11.24 13.01
CA VAL A 104 27.80 12.33 13.99
C VAL A 104 28.95 13.22 13.53
N GLU A 105 28.71 14.52 13.46
CA GLU A 105 29.72 15.56 13.29
C GLU A 105 29.82 16.33 14.60
N GLU A 106 31.03 16.41 15.17
CA GLU A 106 31.27 17.17 16.41
C GLU A 106 31.72 18.61 16.09
N VAL A 107 30.97 19.57 16.57
CA VAL A 107 31.33 21.00 16.48
C VAL A 107 31.73 21.49 17.88
N VAL A 108 32.96 21.95 18.02
CA VAL A 108 33.47 22.54 19.29
C VAL A 108 33.48 24.03 19.13
N HIS A 109 32.69 24.74 19.93
CA HIS A 109 32.72 26.18 20.02
C HIS A 109 33.87 26.59 20.93
N GLU A 110 34.82 27.32 20.38
CA GLU A 110 35.99 27.79 21.14
C GLU A 110 35.67 29.07 21.90
N VAL A 111 36.35 29.26 23.05
CA VAL A 111 36.33 30.51 23.82
C VAL A 111 37.14 31.54 23.06
N GLU A 112 36.56 32.71 22.76
CA GLU A 112 37.20 33.76 21.98
C GLU A 112 38.39 34.39 22.74
N ASP A 113 38.26 34.61 24.04
CA ASP A 113 39.33 35.12 24.89
C ASP A 113 39.80 34.04 25.89
N LYS A 114 40.99 33.51 25.65
CA LYS A 114 41.64 32.50 26.49
C LYS A 114 42.54 33.09 27.57
N THR A 115 42.37 34.37 27.90
CA THR A 115 43.14 35.05 28.94
C THR A 115 42.45 34.90 30.30
N CYS A 116 43.22 34.53 31.33
CA CYS A 116 42.69 34.39 32.69
C CYS A 116 42.36 35.74 33.30
N ASP A 117 41.14 35.99 33.72
CA ASP A 117 40.65 37.23 34.32
C ASP A 117 41.35 37.59 35.66
N ARG A 118 42.00 36.60 36.33
CA ARG A 118 42.63 36.77 37.64
C ARG A 118 44.12 37.06 37.56
N CYS A 119 44.84 36.50 36.60
CA CYS A 119 46.30 36.58 36.56
C CYS A 119 46.84 36.91 35.15
N GLY A 120 46.03 37.13 34.16
CA GLY A 120 46.42 37.46 32.79
C GLY A 120 47.17 36.38 32.00
N SER A 121 47.30 35.16 32.55
CA SER A 121 47.96 34.05 31.86
C SER A 121 47.07 33.41 30.84
N GLU A 122 47.65 32.80 29.79
CA GLU A 122 46.92 32.02 28.77
C GLU A 122 46.32 30.74 29.37
N MET A 123 45.01 30.54 29.18
CA MET A 123 44.27 29.35 29.63
C MET A 123 44.32 28.24 28.58
N LYS A 124 44.51 27.01 29.02
CA LYS A 124 44.55 25.83 28.14
C LYS A 124 43.24 25.06 28.22
N GLN A 125 42.80 24.54 27.08
CA GLN A 125 41.64 23.64 27.01
C GLN A 125 41.91 22.38 27.85
N VAL A 126 41.03 22.08 28.80
CA VAL A 126 41.11 20.90 29.67
C VAL A 126 40.03 19.86 29.37
N GLY A 127 39.02 20.20 28.53
CA GLY A 127 37.95 19.31 28.15
C GLY A 127 36.94 19.96 27.21
N LYS A 128 35.91 19.22 26.85
CA LYS A 128 34.72 19.70 26.14
C LYS A 128 33.48 19.20 26.88
N GLU A 129 32.46 20.03 26.97
CA GLU A 129 31.18 19.72 27.59
C GLU A 129 30.11 19.61 26.51
N PHE A 130 29.28 18.56 26.60
CA PHE A 130 28.15 18.37 25.69
C PHE A 130 27.01 19.35 26.02
N VAL A 131 26.51 20.07 25.03
CA VAL A 131 25.43 21.04 25.19
C VAL A 131 24.11 20.49 24.66
N HIS A 132 24.04 20.15 23.38
CA HIS A 132 22.84 19.58 22.74
C HIS A 132 23.16 18.89 21.40
N ASP A 133 22.25 18.03 20.94
CA ASP A 133 22.27 17.52 19.58
C ASP A 133 21.38 18.38 18.67
N GLU A 134 21.85 18.64 17.47
CA GLU A 134 21.12 19.29 16.38
C GLU A 134 21.02 18.34 15.19
N LEU A 135 19.81 18.14 14.65
CA LEU A 135 19.62 17.36 13.43
C LEU A 135 19.78 18.27 12.22
N VAL A 136 20.89 18.11 11.50
CA VAL A 136 21.21 18.91 10.32
C VAL A 136 20.76 18.19 9.05
N TYR A 137 19.97 18.87 8.21
CA TYR A 137 19.62 18.43 6.87
C TYR A 137 20.46 19.18 5.83
N VAL A 138 21.28 18.44 5.09
CA VAL A 138 22.05 19.00 3.97
C VAL A 138 21.30 18.69 2.68
N PRO A 139 20.84 19.69 1.91
CA PRO A 139 20.19 19.49 0.63
C PRO A 139 21.07 18.73 -0.36
N ALA A 140 20.47 17.99 -1.27
CA ALA A 140 21.18 17.27 -2.32
C ALA A 140 22.07 18.20 -3.15
N LYS A 141 23.32 17.78 -3.41
CA LYS A 141 24.25 18.52 -4.26
C LYS A 141 24.19 18.00 -5.69
N LEU A 142 23.97 18.89 -6.65
CA LEU A 142 24.09 18.60 -8.07
C LEU A 142 25.49 19.02 -8.54
N PHE A 143 26.17 18.15 -9.28
CA PHE A 143 27.50 18.45 -9.85
C PHE A 143 27.67 17.75 -11.19
N ILE A 144 28.55 18.27 -12.03
CA ILE A 144 28.90 17.69 -13.33
C ILE A 144 30.12 16.79 -13.17
N ARG A 145 29.97 15.50 -13.49
CA ARG A 145 31.08 14.55 -13.61
C ARG A 145 31.54 14.50 -15.05
N LYS A 146 32.71 15.04 -15.34
CA LYS A 146 33.34 14.99 -16.67
C LYS A 146 34.17 13.71 -16.77
N HIS A 147 33.85 12.85 -17.72
CA HIS A 147 34.62 11.62 -18.00
C HIS A 147 35.62 11.89 -19.08
N PHE A 148 36.85 11.47 -18.85
CA PHE A 148 37.95 11.51 -19.81
C PHE A 148 38.50 10.10 -19.95
N VAL A 149 39.00 9.78 -21.14
CA VAL A 149 39.73 8.53 -21.40
C VAL A 149 41.21 8.88 -21.61
N GLU A 150 42.08 8.10 -21.03
CA GLU A 150 43.50 8.19 -21.31
C GLU A 150 43.79 7.73 -22.72
N VAL A 151 44.63 8.48 -23.42
CA VAL A 151 45.13 8.14 -24.76
C VAL A 151 46.61 7.99 -24.64
N VAL A 152 47.11 6.80 -24.88
CA VAL A 152 48.55 6.50 -24.87
C VAL A 152 49.06 6.26 -26.30
N LYS A 153 50.26 6.75 -26.58
CA LYS A 153 50.94 6.59 -27.86
C LYS A 153 52.19 5.72 -27.66
N CYS A 154 52.43 4.80 -28.57
CA CYS A 154 53.70 4.06 -28.59
C CYS A 154 54.86 5.00 -28.97
N VAL A 155 55.89 5.08 -28.10
CA VAL A 155 57.06 5.94 -28.33
C VAL A 155 58.05 5.33 -29.33
N SER A 156 57.94 4.00 -29.58
CA SER A 156 58.82 3.29 -30.51
C SER A 156 58.26 3.21 -31.91
N CYS A 157 56.90 3.08 -32.06
CA CYS A 157 56.23 3.16 -33.34
C CYS A 157 56.21 4.62 -33.82
N GLY A 158 56.69 4.93 -35.00
CA GLY A 158 56.75 6.30 -35.54
C GLY A 158 58.11 6.99 -35.41
N LYS A 159 59.15 6.29 -34.90
CA LYS A 159 60.51 6.80 -34.92
C LYS A 159 61.30 6.45 -36.23
N ASN A 160 60.75 5.56 -37.05
CA ASN A 160 61.33 5.20 -38.32
C ASN A 160 60.79 6.12 -39.44
N GLU A 161 61.22 7.36 -39.44
CA GLU A 161 61.18 8.23 -40.62
C GLU A 161 62.41 7.84 -41.51
N SER A 162 62.33 6.70 -42.19
CA SER A 162 63.21 6.45 -43.33
C SER A 162 62.65 7.23 -44.52
N ARG A 163 63.49 8.10 -45.10
CA ARG A 163 63.15 9.04 -46.19
C ARG A 163 62.78 8.42 -47.55
N ASP A 164 62.68 7.10 -47.60
CA ASP A 164 62.58 6.36 -48.88
C ASP A 164 61.49 5.25 -48.89
N ALA A 165 60.44 5.38 -48.06
CA ALA A 165 59.30 4.47 -48.12
C ALA A 165 58.26 4.99 -49.09
N GLU A 166 57.86 4.19 -50.06
CA GLU A 166 56.71 4.44 -50.95
C GLU A 166 55.43 4.71 -50.08
N LEU A 167 54.55 5.58 -50.54
CA LEU A 167 53.44 6.19 -49.81
C LEU A 167 52.40 5.24 -49.12
N ASP A 168 52.55 3.91 -49.29
CA ASP A 168 51.62 2.90 -48.73
C ASP A 168 52.10 2.28 -47.40
N ASP A 169 53.31 2.55 -46.91
CA ASP A 169 53.88 1.98 -45.68
C ASP A 169 54.19 3.03 -44.62
N ILE A 170 53.44 4.10 -44.53
CA ILE A 170 53.45 4.99 -43.34
C ILE A 170 52.94 4.18 -42.19
N GLU A 171 53.81 3.64 -41.33
CA GLU A 171 53.47 3.03 -40.04
C GLU A 171 52.61 4.01 -39.27
N LYS A 172 51.30 3.78 -39.27
CA LYS A 172 50.30 4.62 -38.57
C LYS A 172 50.68 4.65 -37.11
N GLU A 173 50.88 5.86 -36.56
CA GLU A 173 51.11 6.06 -35.15
C GLU A 173 50.14 5.19 -34.33
N HIS A 174 50.69 4.35 -33.46
CA HIS A 174 49.91 3.40 -32.69
C HIS A 174 49.41 4.07 -31.39
N PHE A 175 48.12 4.36 -31.35
CA PHE A 175 47.41 4.91 -30.18
C PHE A 175 46.54 3.85 -29.56
N ARG A 176 46.49 3.80 -28.22
CA ARG A 176 45.46 3.08 -27.46
C ARG A 176 44.69 4.05 -26.62
N LYS A 177 43.36 3.87 -26.56
CA LYS A 177 42.45 4.64 -25.73
C LYS A 177 41.84 3.73 -24.68
N ALA A 178 41.75 4.19 -23.46
CA ALA A 178 40.97 3.52 -22.42
C ALA A 178 39.48 3.45 -22.83
N THR A 179 38.78 2.44 -22.36
CA THR A 179 37.35 2.29 -22.59
C THR A 179 36.57 3.08 -21.52
N ALA A 180 35.72 3.99 -21.95
CA ALA A 180 34.82 4.68 -21.04
C ALA A 180 33.64 3.77 -20.62
N PRO A 181 33.11 3.89 -19.40
CA PRO A 181 31.88 3.22 -19.02
C PRO A 181 30.72 3.58 -19.97
N ALA A 182 29.87 2.61 -20.26
CA ALA A 182 28.66 2.86 -21.04
C ALA A 182 27.75 3.88 -20.36
N MET A 183 27.18 4.79 -21.15
CA MET A 183 26.18 5.73 -20.66
C MET A 183 24.90 4.97 -20.31
N LEU A 184 24.29 5.23 -19.14
CA LEU A 184 23.01 4.63 -18.74
C LEU A 184 21.92 4.84 -19.83
N ILE A 185 21.84 6.05 -20.35
CA ILE A 185 20.98 6.40 -21.48
C ILE A 185 21.86 7.05 -22.54
N PRO A 186 22.02 6.44 -23.72
CA PRO A 186 22.86 6.96 -24.78
C PRO A 186 22.51 8.41 -25.15
N ARG A 187 23.53 9.23 -25.36
CA ARG A 187 23.40 10.66 -25.72
C ARG A 187 22.69 11.52 -24.67
N SER A 188 22.67 11.13 -23.40
CA SER A 188 22.13 11.93 -22.32
C SER A 188 23.19 12.20 -21.25
N PHE A 189 22.92 13.20 -20.40
CA PHE A 189 23.73 13.44 -19.19
C PHE A 189 23.15 12.74 -17.94
N CYS A 190 22.25 11.78 -18.13
CA CYS A 190 21.56 11.07 -17.07
C CYS A 190 22.48 10.09 -16.37
N SER A 191 22.82 10.34 -15.13
CA SER A 191 23.52 9.37 -14.29
C SER A 191 22.54 8.39 -13.64
N PRO A 192 22.99 7.20 -13.19
CA PRO A 192 22.18 6.28 -12.40
C PRO A 192 21.58 6.93 -11.15
N GLU A 193 22.33 7.78 -10.48
CA GLU A 193 21.90 8.48 -9.27
C GLU A 193 20.79 9.49 -9.55
N LEU A 194 20.93 10.32 -10.60
CA LEU A 194 19.91 11.29 -10.99
C LEU A 194 18.60 10.60 -11.37
N LEU A 195 18.70 9.52 -12.16
CA LEU A 195 17.49 8.80 -12.58
C LEU A 195 16.81 8.07 -11.42
N ALA A 196 17.59 7.45 -10.53
CA ALA A 196 17.08 6.82 -9.33
C ALA A 196 16.34 7.85 -8.45
N HIS A 197 16.92 9.05 -8.27
CA HIS A 197 16.28 10.14 -7.53
C HIS A 197 14.95 10.60 -8.16
N ILE A 198 14.92 10.78 -9.48
CA ILE A 198 13.69 11.14 -10.20
C ILE A 198 12.61 10.08 -10.03
N ILE A 199 12.97 8.79 -10.17
CA ILE A 199 12.05 7.66 -10.03
C ILE A 199 11.57 7.54 -8.59
N TYR A 200 12.48 7.65 -7.60
CA TYR A 200 12.14 7.62 -6.18
C TYR A 200 11.20 8.76 -5.80
N SER A 201 11.51 9.98 -6.22
CA SER A 201 10.67 11.15 -5.98
C SER A 201 9.27 10.98 -6.59
N LYS A 202 9.16 10.42 -7.80
CA LYS A 202 7.88 10.21 -8.46
C LYS A 202 7.07 9.07 -7.82
N TYR A 203 7.65 7.91 -7.56
CA TYR A 203 6.91 6.70 -7.21
C TYR A 203 6.87 6.41 -5.71
N ASN A 204 7.86 6.87 -4.94
CA ASN A 204 7.83 6.77 -3.47
C ASN A 204 7.23 8.02 -2.82
N ASN A 205 7.67 9.23 -3.26
CA ASN A 205 7.24 10.50 -2.69
C ASN A 205 6.02 11.09 -3.39
N ALA A 206 5.47 10.36 -4.37
CA ALA A 206 4.29 10.75 -5.15
C ALA A 206 4.39 12.12 -5.85
N MET A 207 5.61 12.58 -6.14
CA MET A 207 5.84 13.87 -6.81
C MET A 207 5.52 13.79 -8.31
N PRO A 208 4.66 14.68 -8.87
CA PRO A 208 4.49 14.76 -10.30
C PRO A 208 5.76 15.32 -10.96
N LEU A 209 6.06 14.88 -12.19
CA LEU A 209 7.25 15.33 -12.92
C LEU A 209 7.35 16.85 -13.05
N TYR A 210 6.22 17.55 -13.09
CA TYR A 210 6.20 19.01 -13.08
C TYR A 210 6.86 19.60 -11.83
N ARG A 211 6.59 19.04 -10.64
CA ARG A 211 7.22 19.51 -9.40
C ARG A 211 8.71 19.18 -9.36
N ILE A 212 9.10 18.00 -9.88
CA ILE A 212 10.51 17.64 -10.01
C ILE A 212 11.22 18.58 -10.99
N GLU A 213 10.58 18.97 -12.09
CA GLU A 213 11.10 19.97 -13.03
C GLU A 213 11.34 21.34 -12.36
N GLN A 214 10.40 21.79 -11.52
CA GLN A 214 10.56 23.04 -10.77
C GLN A 214 11.69 22.95 -9.74
N ASP A 215 11.76 21.85 -8.99
CA ASP A 215 12.84 21.61 -8.03
C ASP A 215 14.22 21.61 -8.71
N MET A 216 14.36 20.92 -9.86
CA MET A 216 15.61 20.97 -10.66
C MET A 216 15.95 22.38 -11.11
N LYS A 217 14.94 23.16 -11.53
CA LYS A 217 15.12 24.57 -11.93
C LYS A 217 15.59 25.44 -10.77
N ASP A 218 15.04 25.27 -9.57
CA ASP A 218 15.44 26.00 -8.37
C ASP A 218 16.89 25.67 -7.98
N HIS A 219 17.38 24.49 -8.35
CA HIS A 219 18.80 24.10 -8.23
C HIS A 219 19.65 24.47 -9.45
N GLY A 220 19.13 25.29 -10.38
CA GLY A 220 19.87 25.80 -11.55
C GLY A 220 19.96 24.84 -12.74
N VAL A 221 19.21 23.73 -12.75
CA VAL A 221 19.23 22.73 -13.82
C VAL A 221 17.93 22.77 -14.64
N MET A 222 18.03 23.09 -15.92
CA MET A 222 16.90 23.12 -16.85
C MET A 222 16.63 21.73 -17.42
N LEU A 223 15.97 20.87 -16.65
CA LEU A 223 15.61 19.50 -17.02
C LEU A 223 14.10 19.39 -17.23
N SER A 224 13.65 19.25 -18.47
CA SER A 224 12.23 19.21 -18.78
C SER A 224 11.57 17.91 -18.33
N ARG A 225 10.29 18.00 -17.90
CA ARG A 225 9.45 16.83 -17.58
C ARG A 225 9.35 15.83 -18.73
N THR A 226 9.36 16.29 -19.99
CA THR A 226 9.35 15.41 -21.17
C THR A 226 10.62 14.58 -21.26
N THR A 227 11.78 15.19 -21.02
CA THR A 227 13.07 14.47 -20.96
C THR A 227 13.07 13.41 -19.85
N MET A 228 12.62 13.78 -18.65
CA MET A 228 12.50 12.85 -17.52
C MET A 228 11.55 11.68 -17.84
N ALA A 229 10.39 11.97 -18.44
CA ALA A 229 9.43 10.93 -18.85
C ALA A 229 10.03 9.95 -19.86
N ASN A 230 10.76 10.45 -20.86
CA ASN A 230 11.43 9.60 -21.84
C ASN A 230 12.52 8.73 -21.20
N TRP A 231 13.30 9.26 -20.24
CA TRP A 231 14.28 8.48 -19.49
C TRP A 231 13.62 7.37 -18.66
N ILE A 232 12.52 7.69 -17.97
CA ILE A 232 11.76 6.74 -17.16
C ILE A 232 11.21 5.60 -18.03
N ILE A 233 10.59 5.92 -19.18
CA ILE A 233 10.05 4.89 -20.09
C ILE A 233 11.16 4.00 -20.63
N LYS A 234 12.29 4.59 -21.03
CA LYS A 234 13.42 3.85 -21.57
C LYS A 234 14.02 2.91 -20.54
N ILE A 235 14.31 3.39 -19.33
CA ILE A 235 14.91 2.55 -18.29
C ILE A 235 13.95 1.48 -17.78
N ALA A 236 12.65 1.75 -17.81
CA ALA A 236 11.63 0.77 -17.47
C ALA A 236 11.70 -0.43 -18.43
N GLU A 237 11.81 -0.20 -19.73
CA GLU A 237 11.93 -1.26 -20.74
C GLU A 237 13.28 -2.00 -20.65
N GLU A 238 14.41 -1.28 -20.46
CA GLU A 238 15.74 -1.85 -20.54
C GLU A 238 16.20 -2.54 -19.23
N LYS A 239 15.87 -1.99 -18.07
CA LYS A 239 16.34 -2.47 -16.76
C LYS A 239 15.24 -2.97 -15.85
N ALA A 240 14.07 -2.31 -15.80
CA ALA A 240 12.99 -2.72 -14.88
C ALA A 240 12.22 -3.93 -15.39
N LYS A 241 11.93 -4.03 -16.68
CA LYS A 241 11.17 -5.15 -17.27
C LYS A 241 11.78 -6.52 -17.02
N PRO A 242 13.10 -6.75 -17.21
CA PRO A 242 13.70 -8.05 -16.88
C PRO A 242 13.52 -8.43 -15.41
N VAL A 243 13.64 -7.46 -14.49
CA VAL A 243 13.40 -7.69 -13.06
C VAL A 243 11.93 -7.99 -12.79
N TYR A 244 11.03 -7.23 -13.41
CA TYR A 244 9.58 -7.42 -13.30
C TYR A 244 9.16 -8.83 -13.72
N GLU A 245 9.68 -9.35 -14.82
CA GLU A 245 9.40 -10.73 -15.29
C GLU A 245 9.93 -11.78 -14.31
N LEU A 246 11.10 -11.58 -13.72
CA LEU A 246 11.60 -12.47 -12.66
C LEU A 246 10.72 -12.42 -11.41
N MET A 247 10.31 -11.22 -10.97
CA MET A 247 9.38 -11.05 -9.86
C MET A 247 8.04 -11.74 -10.14
N LYS A 248 7.54 -11.64 -11.38
CA LYS A 248 6.30 -12.30 -11.79
C LYS A 248 6.44 -13.82 -11.76
N ALA A 249 7.52 -14.36 -12.28
CA ALA A 249 7.79 -15.79 -12.22
C ALA A 249 7.85 -16.31 -10.77
N GLU A 250 8.50 -15.57 -9.89
CA GLU A 250 8.59 -15.93 -8.48
C GLU A 250 7.24 -15.82 -7.76
N LEU A 251 6.46 -14.76 -8.01
CA LEU A 251 5.10 -14.63 -7.48
C LEU A 251 4.22 -15.82 -7.89
N LEU A 252 4.27 -16.21 -9.18
CA LEU A 252 3.48 -17.31 -9.73
C LEU A 252 3.95 -18.70 -9.26
N SER A 253 5.17 -18.82 -8.75
CA SER A 253 5.65 -20.05 -8.11
C SER A 253 5.09 -20.27 -6.69
N GLY A 254 4.57 -19.20 -6.07
CA GLY A 254 3.97 -19.24 -4.73
C GLY A 254 2.62 -19.95 -4.71
N ARG A 255 2.18 -20.39 -3.53
CA ARG A 255 0.87 -21.07 -3.38
C ARG A 255 -0.31 -20.11 -3.23
N ILE A 256 -0.06 -18.88 -2.80
CA ILE A 256 -1.08 -17.89 -2.46
C ILE A 256 -0.68 -16.55 -3.06
N ILE A 257 -1.63 -15.90 -3.70
CA ILE A 257 -1.50 -14.54 -4.26
C ILE A 257 -2.68 -13.71 -3.75
N HIS A 258 -2.43 -12.47 -3.37
CA HIS A 258 -3.46 -11.47 -3.15
C HIS A 258 -3.61 -10.62 -4.40
N ALA A 259 -4.83 -10.29 -4.80
CA ALA A 259 -5.13 -9.50 -5.99
C ALA A 259 -6.17 -8.42 -5.71
N ASP A 260 -5.96 -7.25 -6.31
CA ASP A 260 -6.88 -6.10 -6.25
C ASP A 260 -6.67 -5.23 -7.50
N GLU A 261 -7.55 -4.28 -7.77
CA GLU A 261 -7.38 -3.35 -8.87
C GLU A 261 -7.89 -1.95 -8.52
N THR A 262 -7.30 -0.94 -9.15
CA THR A 262 -7.74 0.45 -9.03
C THR A 262 -7.83 1.15 -10.38
N VAL A 263 -8.57 2.23 -10.45
CA VAL A 263 -8.71 3.02 -11.68
C VAL A 263 -7.41 3.75 -12.01
N VAL A 264 -7.12 3.90 -13.30
CA VAL A 264 -6.13 4.82 -13.84
C VAL A 264 -6.69 5.44 -15.11
N GLN A 265 -6.44 6.73 -15.31
CA GLN A 265 -6.78 7.42 -16.55
C GLN A 265 -5.54 7.48 -17.43
N VAL A 266 -5.69 7.11 -18.71
CA VAL A 266 -4.64 7.20 -19.72
C VAL A 266 -5.20 7.98 -20.91
N LEU A 267 -4.51 9.06 -21.31
CA LEU A 267 -5.10 10.03 -22.25
C LEU A 267 -5.07 9.54 -23.69
N HIS A 268 -3.97 8.92 -24.12
CA HIS A 268 -3.73 8.57 -25.53
C HIS A 268 -3.77 7.05 -25.75
N GLU A 269 -4.85 6.39 -25.33
CA GLU A 269 -5.13 4.99 -25.69
C GLU A 269 -5.76 4.93 -27.09
N GLN A 270 -5.23 4.06 -27.94
CA GLN A 270 -5.74 3.92 -29.30
C GLN A 270 -7.20 3.45 -29.30
N GLY A 271 -8.07 4.16 -30.01
CA GLY A 271 -9.48 3.82 -30.15
C GLY A 271 -10.33 4.07 -28.91
N ARG A 272 -9.83 4.78 -27.88
CA ARG A 272 -10.56 5.06 -26.64
C ARG A 272 -10.57 6.57 -26.33
N SER A 273 -11.64 7.03 -25.71
CA SER A 273 -11.73 8.40 -25.22
C SER A 273 -10.79 8.62 -24.04
N ALA A 274 -10.13 9.77 -23.96
CA ALA A 274 -9.30 10.18 -22.83
C ALA A 274 -10.03 10.18 -21.47
N LYS A 275 -11.38 10.21 -21.46
CA LYS A 275 -12.21 10.11 -20.24
C LYS A 275 -12.45 8.67 -19.78
N THR A 276 -12.08 7.68 -20.60
CA THR A 276 -12.29 6.26 -20.26
C THR A 276 -11.33 5.84 -19.15
N GLN A 277 -11.85 5.12 -18.18
CA GLN A 277 -11.05 4.60 -17.08
C GLN A 277 -10.41 3.27 -17.47
N SER A 278 -9.11 3.21 -17.38
CA SER A 278 -8.32 1.99 -17.41
C SER A 278 -8.05 1.50 -16.01
N ARG A 279 -7.34 0.39 -15.84
CA ARG A 279 -7.11 -0.23 -14.53
C ARG A 279 -5.63 -0.48 -14.30
N MET A 280 -5.24 -0.32 -13.04
CA MET A 280 -3.99 -0.82 -12.51
C MET A 280 -4.33 -1.99 -11.60
N TRP A 281 -4.02 -3.20 -12.06
CA TRP A 281 -4.13 -4.42 -11.28
C TRP A 281 -2.92 -4.54 -10.37
N VAL A 282 -3.11 -5.15 -9.22
CA VAL A 282 -2.03 -5.35 -8.23
C VAL A 282 -2.09 -6.78 -7.74
N TYR A 283 -0.94 -7.43 -7.76
CA TYR A 283 -0.78 -8.81 -7.27
C TYR A 283 0.36 -8.81 -6.26
N CYS A 284 0.17 -9.47 -5.11
CA CYS A 284 1.22 -9.52 -4.11
C CYS A 284 1.29 -10.84 -3.35
N THR A 285 2.45 -11.11 -2.77
CA THR A 285 2.70 -12.29 -1.94
C THR A 285 1.98 -12.20 -0.60
N PRO A 286 1.59 -13.34 0.02
CA PRO A 286 1.01 -13.39 1.36
C PRO A 286 2.07 -13.06 2.44
N ALA A 287 1.62 -12.82 3.68
CA ALA A 287 2.51 -12.57 4.81
C ALA A 287 3.50 -13.72 5.10
N CYS A 288 3.05 -14.94 4.88
CA CYS A 288 3.85 -16.14 5.17
C CYS A 288 4.98 -16.42 4.17
N SER A 289 5.11 -15.65 3.07
CA SER A 289 6.13 -15.90 2.04
C SER A 289 7.55 -15.54 2.47
N GLY A 290 7.71 -14.73 3.53
CA GLY A 290 9.02 -14.21 3.97
C GLY A 290 9.63 -13.17 3.02
N LYS A 291 9.07 -12.99 1.83
CA LYS A 291 9.48 -12.01 0.82
C LYS A 291 8.26 -11.24 0.33
N TYR A 292 8.39 -9.94 0.20
CA TYR A 292 7.30 -9.08 -0.25
C TYR A 292 7.49 -8.72 -1.73
N LEU A 293 6.69 -9.34 -2.58
CA LEU A 293 6.58 -8.97 -3.99
C LEU A 293 5.24 -8.30 -4.22
N VAL A 294 5.27 -7.14 -4.83
CA VAL A 294 4.09 -6.41 -5.28
C VAL A 294 4.28 -6.11 -6.76
N LEU A 295 3.41 -6.62 -7.60
CA LEU A 295 3.41 -6.37 -9.03
C LEU A 295 2.18 -5.57 -9.42
N TYR A 296 2.42 -4.48 -10.11
CA TYR A 296 1.37 -3.68 -10.74
C TYR A 296 1.32 -4.03 -12.22
N ASP A 297 0.11 -4.15 -12.76
CA ASP A 297 -0.13 -4.48 -14.16
C ASP A 297 -1.17 -3.53 -14.75
N TYR A 298 -0.77 -2.76 -15.75
CA TYR A 298 -1.65 -1.83 -16.43
C TYR A 298 -2.52 -2.55 -17.46
N CYS A 299 -3.83 -2.34 -17.38
CA CYS A 299 -4.80 -2.89 -18.31
C CYS A 299 -5.83 -1.85 -18.74
N GLN A 300 -6.19 -1.83 -20.02
CA GLN A 300 -7.17 -0.89 -20.57
C GLN A 300 -8.57 -1.07 -20.01
N THR A 301 -8.91 -2.23 -19.47
CA THR A 301 -10.26 -2.55 -19.00
C THR A 301 -10.24 -3.21 -17.62
N ARG A 302 -11.40 -3.25 -16.96
CA ARG A 302 -11.60 -4.05 -15.74
C ARG A 302 -11.87 -5.53 -16.03
N GLY A 303 -11.92 -5.96 -17.29
CA GLY A 303 -12.33 -7.33 -17.64
C GLY A 303 -11.53 -8.40 -16.90
N GLY A 304 -12.21 -9.41 -16.36
CA GLY A 304 -11.57 -10.50 -15.62
C GLY A 304 -10.58 -11.34 -16.45
N TYR A 305 -10.61 -11.22 -17.78
CA TYR A 305 -9.60 -11.81 -18.66
C TYR A 305 -8.18 -11.24 -18.41
N ASN A 306 -8.05 -10.03 -17.86
CA ASN A 306 -6.76 -9.48 -17.48
C ASN A 306 -6.11 -10.29 -16.36
N ALA A 307 -6.86 -10.61 -15.31
CA ALA A 307 -6.37 -11.48 -14.24
C ALA A 307 -6.03 -12.89 -14.78
N VAL A 308 -6.85 -13.44 -15.69
CA VAL A 308 -6.55 -14.73 -16.34
C VAL A 308 -5.26 -14.64 -17.15
N SER A 309 -5.06 -13.58 -17.92
CA SER A 309 -3.83 -13.36 -18.71
C SER A 309 -2.59 -13.19 -17.85
N PHE A 310 -2.70 -12.45 -16.73
CA PHE A 310 -1.58 -12.24 -15.82
C PHE A 310 -1.17 -13.53 -15.11
N LEU A 311 -2.16 -14.25 -14.55
CA LEU A 311 -1.94 -15.46 -13.76
C LEU A 311 -1.63 -16.70 -14.62
N GLY A 312 -2.04 -16.70 -15.88
CA GLY A 312 -1.79 -17.83 -16.80
C GLY A 312 -2.31 -19.16 -16.25
N ASN A 313 -1.42 -20.13 -16.12
CA ASN A 313 -1.72 -21.48 -15.61
C ASN A 313 -1.63 -21.60 -14.07
N TYR A 314 -1.64 -20.49 -13.34
CA TYR A 314 -1.57 -20.52 -11.89
C TYR A 314 -2.75 -21.28 -11.28
N SER A 315 -2.46 -22.29 -10.45
CA SER A 315 -3.45 -23.19 -9.84
C SER A 315 -3.56 -23.05 -8.30
N GLY A 316 -2.82 -22.09 -7.72
CA GLY A 316 -2.84 -21.81 -6.29
C GLY A 316 -4.09 -21.04 -5.85
N TYR A 317 -4.01 -20.43 -4.69
CA TYR A 317 -5.09 -19.64 -4.10
C TYR A 317 -4.95 -18.14 -4.46
N VAL A 318 -6.07 -17.50 -4.83
CA VAL A 318 -6.13 -16.06 -5.10
C VAL A 318 -7.11 -15.42 -4.11
N VAL A 319 -6.57 -14.60 -3.20
CA VAL A 319 -7.36 -13.82 -2.24
C VAL A 319 -7.73 -12.51 -2.90
N CYS A 320 -9.02 -12.23 -3.05
CA CYS A 320 -9.53 -11.03 -3.71
C CYS A 320 -10.88 -10.59 -3.12
N ASP A 321 -11.40 -9.48 -3.60
CA ASP A 321 -12.73 -9.00 -3.26
C ASP A 321 -13.85 -9.76 -4.01
N GLY A 322 -15.09 -9.29 -3.85
CA GLY A 322 -16.29 -9.85 -4.52
C GLY A 322 -16.50 -9.38 -5.96
N TYR A 323 -15.46 -8.93 -6.67
CA TYR A 323 -15.61 -8.57 -8.06
C TYR A 323 -15.80 -9.80 -8.96
N ASP A 324 -16.88 -9.82 -9.76
CA ASP A 324 -17.26 -10.97 -10.61
C ASP A 324 -16.20 -11.33 -11.66
N GLY A 325 -15.32 -10.41 -12.02
CA GLY A 325 -14.23 -10.66 -12.96
C GLY A 325 -13.31 -11.81 -12.51
N TYR A 326 -13.11 -11.98 -11.19
CA TYR A 326 -12.30 -13.06 -10.63
C TYR A 326 -12.95 -14.45 -10.77
N ASN A 327 -14.25 -14.54 -11.05
CA ASN A 327 -14.93 -15.82 -11.32
C ASN A 327 -14.45 -16.48 -12.63
N ARG A 328 -13.70 -15.76 -13.48
CA ARG A 328 -13.07 -16.31 -14.69
C ARG A 328 -11.79 -17.09 -14.41
N LEU A 329 -11.28 -17.06 -13.19
CA LEU A 329 -10.12 -17.85 -12.77
C LEU A 329 -10.53 -19.32 -12.58
N THR A 330 -10.51 -20.09 -13.65
CA THR A 330 -10.97 -21.49 -13.62
C THR A 330 -9.94 -22.46 -13.05
N GLN A 331 -8.65 -22.12 -13.09
CA GLN A 331 -7.57 -22.96 -12.59
C GLN A 331 -7.20 -22.58 -11.13
N ALA A 332 -7.19 -21.29 -10.82
CA ALA A 332 -6.89 -20.81 -9.48
C ALA A 332 -8.11 -20.95 -8.54
N LYS A 333 -7.83 -21.19 -7.26
CA LYS A 333 -8.84 -21.29 -6.20
C LYS A 333 -9.07 -19.91 -5.61
N ARG A 334 -10.22 -19.31 -5.91
CA ARG A 334 -10.60 -17.99 -5.37
C ARG A 334 -10.91 -18.09 -3.87
N CYS A 335 -10.38 -17.13 -3.08
CA CYS A 335 -10.69 -16.90 -1.68
C CYS A 335 -11.25 -15.49 -1.51
N GLY A 336 -12.34 -15.35 -0.74
CA GLY A 336 -13.02 -14.07 -0.51
C GLY A 336 -12.41 -13.29 0.66
N CYS A 337 -12.79 -12.02 0.77
CA CYS A 337 -12.31 -11.08 1.77
C CYS A 337 -13.39 -10.77 2.81
N PHE A 338 -13.19 -11.18 4.06
CA PHE A 338 -14.11 -10.87 5.17
C PHE A 338 -14.12 -9.38 5.55
N ALA A 339 -13.06 -8.65 5.28
CA ALA A 339 -13.03 -7.20 5.53
C ALA A 339 -14.12 -6.47 4.72
N HIS A 340 -14.39 -6.91 3.49
CA HIS A 340 -15.47 -6.36 2.66
C HIS A 340 -16.86 -6.67 3.23
N VAL A 341 -17.09 -7.87 3.74
CA VAL A 341 -18.34 -8.21 4.44
C VAL A 341 -18.55 -7.30 5.64
N ARG A 342 -17.52 -7.19 6.50
CA ARG A 342 -17.55 -6.33 7.68
C ARG A 342 -17.81 -4.87 7.31
N ARG A 343 -17.13 -4.35 6.30
CA ARG A 343 -17.28 -2.96 5.82
C ARG A 343 -18.72 -2.68 5.40
N LYS A 344 -19.33 -3.56 4.61
CA LYS A 344 -20.73 -3.42 4.19
C LYS A 344 -21.73 -3.45 5.38
N LEU A 345 -21.46 -4.26 6.40
CA LEU A 345 -22.23 -4.29 7.64
C LEU A 345 -22.06 -3.00 8.46
N VAL A 346 -20.82 -2.46 8.55
CA VAL A 346 -20.55 -1.16 9.18
C VAL A 346 -21.27 -0.02 8.46
N GLU A 347 -21.29 -0.01 7.12
CA GLU A 347 -22.03 0.98 6.32
C GLU A 347 -23.55 0.90 6.53
N ALA A 348 -24.04 -0.26 6.97
CA ALA A 348 -25.45 -0.51 7.27
C ALA A 348 -25.85 -0.16 8.71
N LEU A 349 -24.89 0.22 9.56
CA LEU A 349 -25.19 0.63 10.94
C LEU A 349 -26.15 1.82 10.98
N PRO A 350 -27.09 1.87 11.94
CA PRO A 350 -27.92 3.04 12.19
C PRO A 350 -27.05 4.27 12.48
N SER A 351 -27.52 5.44 12.07
CA SER A 351 -26.86 6.72 12.40
C SER A 351 -26.87 7.00 13.89
N ASP A 352 -27.93 6.56 14.59
CA ASP A 352 -28.02 6.63 16.02
C ASP A 352 -27.29 5.46 16.68
N LYS A 353 -26.30 5.78 17.51
CA LYS A 353 -25.46 4.79 18.21
C LYS A 353 -26.23 4.03 19.29
N GLU A 354 -27.30 4.60 19.85
CA GLU A 354 -28.14 3.92 20.86
C GLU A 354 -28.85 2.69 20.29
N LEU A 355 -29.15 2.72 18.98
CA LEU A 355 -29.72 1.59 18.25
C LEU A 355 -28.74 0.48 17.89
N TRP A 356 -27.45 0.68 18.12
CA TRP A 356 -26.43 -0.35 17.76
C TRP A 356 -26.57 -1.62 18.59
N ALA A 357 -27.03 -1.53 19.84
CA ALA A 357 -27.18 -2.69 20.72
C ALA A 357 -28.15 -3.73 20.16
N THR A 358 -29.22 -3.29 19.48
CA THR A 358 -30.28 -4.13 18.93
C THR A 358 -30.23 -4.30 17.42
N SER A 359 -29.36 -3.56 16.73
CA SER A 359 -29.28 -3.57 15.27
C SER A 359 -28.68 -4.86 14.74
N ALA A 360 -29.33 -5.48 13.74
CA ALA A 360 -28.79 -6.64 13.04
C ALA A 360 -27.45 -6.33 12.34
N ALA A 361 -27.25 -5.11 11.85
CA ALA A 361 -25.98 -4.69 11.29
C ALA A 361 -24.84 -4.76 12.33
N ALA A 362 -25.10 -4.26 13.54
CA ALA A 362 -24.11 -4.29 14.63
C ALA A 362 -23.83 -5.73 15.12
N GLU A 363 -24.85 -6.59 15.16
CA GLU A 363 -24.66 -8.01 15.44
C GLU A 363 -23.74 -8.66 14.37
N GLY A 364 -23.98 -8.38 13.11
CA GLY A 364 -23.12 -8.85 12.03
C GLY A 364 -21.67 -8.37 12.17
N VAL A 365 -21.46 -7.10 12.56
CA VAL A 365 -20.11 -6.55 12.82
C VAL A 365 -19.45 -7.29 13.99
N ARG A 366 -20.16 -7.51 15.12
CA ARG A 366 -19.62 -8.26 16.28
C ARG A 366 -19.17 -9.67 15.90
N ARG A 367 -19.97 -10.37 15.08
CA ARG A 367 -19.63 -11.71 14.58
C ARG A 367 -18.37 -11.70 13.69
N CYS A 368 -18.25 -10.74 12.79
CA CYS A 368 -17.03 -10.54 12.00
C CYS A 368 -15.82 -10.23 12.91
N ASP A 369 -15.99 -9.33 13.88
CA ASP A 369 -14.90 -8.93 14.80
C ASP A 369 -14.36 -10.11 15.61
N ARG A 370 -15.22 -11.07 15.98
CA ARG A 370 -14.82 -12.30 16.66
C ARG A 370 -13.92 -13.18 15.78
N LEU A 371 -14.24 -13.31 14.49
CA LEU A 371 -13.40 -14.04 13.53
C LEU A 371 -12.03 -13.37 13.38
N PHE A 372 -11.99 -12.06 13.23
CA PHE A 372 -10.74 -11.31 13.15
C PHE A 372 -9.93 -11.36 14.45
N ALA A 373 -10.59 -11.43 15.61
CA ALA A 373 -9.92 -11.55 16.90
C ALA A 373 -9.17 -12.87 17.02
N LEU A 374 -9.80 -13.99 16.63
CA LEU A 374 -9.16 -15.31 16.62
C LEU A 374 -7.97 -15.36 15.65
N GLU A 375 -8.12 -14.84 14.43
CA GLU A 375 -7.02 -14.79 13.46
C GLU A 375 -5.83 -13.98 13.98
N ARG A 376 -6.07 -12.83 14.63
CA ARG A 376 -4.98 -12.07 15.29
C ARG A 376 -4.34 -12.85 16.42
N GLU A 377 -5.15 -13.56 17.19
CA GLU A 377 -4.66 -14.43 18.26
C GLU A 377 -3.75 -15.52 17.71
N PHE A 378 -4.14 -16.20 16.63
CA PHE A 378 -3.33 -17.22 15.96
C PHE A 378 -2.01 -16.68 15.42
N ASP A 379 -2.04 -15.44 14.92
CA ASP A 379 -0.85 -14.72 14.45
C ASP A 379 0.00 -14.16 15.61
N GLY A 380 -0.37 -14.36 16.86
CA GLY A 380 0.34 -13.85 18.03
C GLY A 380 0.26 -12.34 18.21
N LYS A 381 -0.76 -11.67 17.63
CA LYS A 381 -0.93 -10.23 17.64
C LYS A 381 -1.97 -9.78 18.66
N ASP A 382 -1.78 -8.60 19.25
CA ASP A 382 -2.77 -7.94 20.10
C ASP A 382 -3.88 -7.24 19.24
N LYS A 383 -4.81 -6.57 19.94
CA LYS A 383 -5.90 -5.82 19.30
C LYS A 383 -5.41 -4.67 18.38
N ASP A 384 -4.23 -4.14 18.64
CA ASP A 384 -3.60 -3.07 17.87
C ASP A 384 -2.73 -3.62 16.72
N GLY A 385 -2.71 -4.96 16.52
CA GLY A 385 -1.93 -5.65 15.48
C GLY A 385 -0.44 -5.78 15.78
N LYS A 386 -0.01 -5.46 17.01
CA LYS A 386 1.37 -5.57 17.44
C LYS A 386 1.69 -7.03 17.81
N GLN A 387 2.86 -7.52 17.36
CA GLN A 387 3.35 -8.84 17.76
C GLN A 387 3.62 -8.88 19.26
N VAL A 388 2.95 -9.79 19.98
CA VAL A 388 3.05 -9.96 21.45
C VAL A 388 3.49 -11.36 21.86
N ARG A 389 3.36 -12.32 20.94
CA ARG A 389 3.84 -13.70 21.11
C ARG A 389 4.17 -14.29 19.75
N GLU A 390 4.84 -15.43 19.73
CA GLU A 390 5.09 -16.18 18.50
C GLU A 390 3.76 -16.61 17.85
N PRO A 391 3.64 -16.53 16.52
CA PRO A 391 2.48 -17.06 15.80
C PRO A 391 2.38 -18.57 15.98
N LEU A 392 1.19 -19.10 15.86
CA LEU A 392 0.99 -20.56 15.86
C LEU A 392 1.71 -21.20 14.67
N SER A 393 2.14 -22.47 14.84
CA SER A 393 2.62 -23.25 13.71
C SER A 393 1.52 -23.39 12.65
N PRO A 394 1.87 -23.58 11.36
CA PRO A 394 0.88 -23.77 10.30
C PRO A 394 -0.09 -24.91 10.59
N GLU A 395 0.37 -26.01 11.14
CA GLU A 395 -0.44 -27.20 11.48
C GLU A 395 -1.43 -26.87 12.60
N GLU A 396 -0.96 -26.19 13.65
CA GLU A 396 -1.80 -25.79 14.77
C GLU A 396 -2.82 -24.73 14.37
N LYS A 397 -2.42 -23.75 13.56
CA LYS A 397 -3.33 -22.75 13.00
C LYS A 397 -4.42 -23.40 12.14
N HIS A 398 -4.05 -24.39 11.31
CA HIS A 398 -5.02 -25.11 10.49
C HIS A 398 -6.00 -25.92 11.35
N ARG A 399 -5.51 -26.61 12.40
CA ARG A 399 -6.34 -27.36 13.34
C ARG A 399 -7.34 -26.44 14.05
N ARG A 400 -6.86 -25.36 14.68
CA ARG A 400 -7.69 -24.42 15.42
C ARG A 400 -8.70 -23.67 14.52
N ARG A 401 -8.34 -23.37 13.29
CA ARG A 401 -9.31 -22.82 12.31
C ARG A 401 -10.49 -23.75 12.09
N ASN A 402 -10.25 -25.06 11.99
CA ASN A 402 -11.33 -26.02 11.78
C ASN A 402 -12.15 -26.28 13.05
N GLU A 403 -11.54 -26.23 14.24
CA GLU A 403 -12.20 -26.48 15.52
C GLU A 403 -12.94 -25.24 16.06
N GLU A 404 -12.39 -24.05 15.89
CA GLU A 404 -12.90 -22.83 16.52
C GLU A 404 -13.52 -21.84 15.51
N VAL A 405 -12.88 -21.63 14.34
CA VAL A 405 -13.33 -20.64 13.36
C VAL A 405 -14.45 -21.16 12.48
N ARG A 406 -14.36 -22.42 12.01
CA ARG A 406 -15.40 -23.01 11.15
C ARG A 406 -16.79 -22.99 11.81
N PRO A 407 -16.97 -23.41 13.09
CA PRO A 407 -18.30 -23.32 13.73
C PRO A 407 -18.82 -21.87 13.82
N LEU A 408 -17.94 -20.89 14.04
CA LEU A 408 -18.35 -19.48 14.05
C LEU A 408 -18.76 -18.99 12.66
N LEU A 409 -18.11 -19.46 11.59
CA LEU A 409 -18.53 -19.16 10.23
C LEU A 409 -19.89 -19.78 9.93
N ASP A 410 -20.11 -21.03 10.30
CA ASP A 410 -21.38 -21.73 10.12
C ASP A 410 -22.50 -20.98 10.87
N ASP A 411 -22.25 -20.58 12.12
CA ASP A 411 -23.17 -19.79 12.93
C ASP A 411 -23.44 -18.41 12.30
N PHE A 412 -22.39 -17.73 11.80
CA PHE A 412 -22.55 -16.45 11.09
C PHE A 412 -23.48 -16.57 9.87
N PHE A 413 -23.27 -17.58 9.04
CA PHE A 413 -24.08 -17.76 7.84
C PHE A 413 -25.51 -18.26 8.16
N ASN A 414 -25.67 -19.09 9.19
CA ASN A 414 -26.99 -19.50 9.68
C ASN A 414 -27.76 -18.29 10.20
N TRP A 415 -27.11 -17.43 10.99
CA TRP A 415 -27.69 -16.18 11.47
C TRP A 415 -28.05 -15.25 10.30
N LEU A 416 -27.17 -15.07 9.29
CA LEU A 416 -27.48 -14.24 8.10
C LEU A 416 -28.77 -14.66 7.40
N MET A 417 -29.05 -15.95 7.35
CA MET A 417 -30.30 -16.47 6.75
C MET A 417 -31.56 -16.13 7.56
N THR A 418 -31.43 -15.80 8.85
CA THR A 418 -32.54 -15.34 9.70
C THR A 418 -32.77 -13.83 9.60
N VAL A 419 -31.82 -13.07 9.06
CA VAL A 419 -31.95 -11.61 8.91
C VAL A 419 -32.89 -11.29 7.77
N ASN A 420 -33.94 -10.54 8.06
CA ASN A 420 -34.91 -10.09 7.05
C ASN A 420 -34.83 -8.57 6.86
N PRO A 421 -33.89 -8.06 6.07
CA PRO A 421 -33.70 -6.63 5.88
C PRO A 421 -34.70 -6.04 4.90
N ALA A 422 -35.04 -4.76 5.05
CA ALA A 422 -35.85 -4.04 4.08
C ALA A 422 -35.20 -4.06 2.69
N GLY A 423 -35.99 -4.32 1.65
CA GLY A 423 -35.54 -4.41 0.27
C GLY A 423 -34.80 -3.13 -0.17
N GLY A 424 -33.65 -3.27 -0.82
CA GLY A 424 -32.81 -2.15 -1.29
C GLY A 424 -32.00 -1.42 -0.21
N SER A 425 -32.18 -1.78 1.08
CA SER A 425 -31.40 -1.19 2.19
C SER A 425 -29.91 -1.55 2.10
N LYS A 426 -29.07 -0.81 2.82
CA LYS A 426 -27.64 -1.13 2.93
C LYS A 426 -27.44 -2.51 3.60
N LEU A 427 -28.28 -2.84 4.60
CA LEU A 427 -28.24 -4.15 5.25
C LEU A 427 -28.59 -5.27 4.28
N ALA A 428 -29.64 -5.10 3.43
CA ALA A 428 -29.98 -6.07 2.41
C ALA A 428 -28.81 -6.33 1.44
N LYS A 429 -28.11 -5.27 1.02
CA LYS A 429 -26.93 -5.37 0.16
C LYS A 429 -25.76 -6.08 0.86
N ALA A 430 -25.55 -5.81 2.15
CA ALA A 430 -24.51 -6.47 2.93
C ALA A 430 -24.77 -7.97 3.10
N VAL A 431 -26.03 -8.35 3.44
CA VAL A 431 -26.46 -9.75 3.58
C VAL A 431 -26.32 -10.47 2.25
N GLN A 432 -26.86 -9.89 1.16
CA GLN A 432 -26.78 -10.49 -0.18
C GLN A 432 -25.32 -10.70 -0.63
N TYR A 433 -24.45 -9.70 -0.41
CA TYR A 433 -23.02 -9.81 -0.71
C TYR A 433 -22.38 -10.98 0.05
N ALA A 434 -22.60 -11.06 1.37
CA ALA A 434 -22.03 -12.13 2.17
C ALA A 434 -22.51 -13.53 1.73
N LEU A 435 -23.79 -13.66 1.40
CA LEU A 435 -24.37 -14.93 0.90
C LEU A 435 -23.84 -15.32 -0.47
N ASN A 436 -23.67 -14.36 -1.40
CA ASN A 436 -23.10 -14.61 -2.72
C ASN A 436 -21.64 -15.05 -2.62
N GLU A 437 -20.89 -14.48 -1.69
CA GLU A 437 -19.47 -14.78 -1.48
C GLU A 437 -19.23 -15.98 -0.54
N LYS A 438 -20.28 -16.59 0.04
CA LYS A 438 -20.17 -17.64 1.06
C LYS A 438 -19.11 -18.69 0.74
N ARG A 439 -19.15 -19.30 -0.44
CA ARG A 439 -18.22 -20.36 -0.83
C ARG A 439 -16.75 -19.92 -0.84
N TYR A 440 -16.50 -18.66 -1.21
CA TYR A 440 -15.15 -18.09 -1.28
C TYR A 440 -14.64 -17.66 0.08
N LEU A 441 -15.55 -17.21 0.96
CA LEU A 441 -15.24 -16.81 2.32
C LEU A 441 -14.80 -17.97 3.23
N TYR A 442 -15.12 -19.22 2.88
CA TYR A 442 -14.56 -20.41 3.53
C TYR A 442 -13.16 -20.77 3.01
N GLY A 443 -12.70 -20.15 1.91
CA GLY A 443 -11.46 -20.52 1.23
C GLY A 443 -10.21 -20.42 2.11
N PHE A 444 -10.15 -19.49 3.07
CA PHE A 444 -9.00 -19.33 3.95
C PHE A 444 -8.81 -20.48 4.95
N LEU A 445 -9.82 -21.32 5.16
CA LEU A 445 -9.70 -22.53 5.99
C LEU A 445 -8.86 -23.62 5.32
N ALA A 446 -8.67 -23.54 4.00
CA ALA A 446 -8.00 -24.59 3.23
C ALA A 446 -6.47 -24.61 3.41
N ASP A 447 -5.87 -23.46 3.69
CA ASP A 447 -4.42 -23.33 3.90
C ASP A 447 -4.15 -22.29 4.99
N PRO A 448 -3.32 -22.59 6.01
CA PRO A 448 -3.04 -21.68 7.13
C PRO A 448 -2.35 -20.37 6.72
N GLY A 449 -1.70 -20.34 5.56
CA GLY A 449 -1.07 -19.14 5.00
C GLY A 449 -2.05 -18.17 4.33
N ILE A 450 -3.30 -18.59 4.04
CA ILE A 450 -4.31 -17.71 3.46
C ILE A 450 -4.84 -16.76 4.54
N GLU A 451 -4.78 -15.46 4.29
CA GLU A 451 -5.31 -14.44 5.19
C GLU A 451 -6.84 -14.33 5.06
N ILE A 452 -7.53 -14.08 6.18
CA ILE A 452 -9.01 -13.90 6.20
C ILE A 452 -9.47 -12.66 5.41
N SER A 453 -8.56 -11.75 5.08
CA SER A 453 -8.83 -10.51 4.36
C SER A 453 -7.84 -10.24 3.25
N ASN A 454 -8.25 -9.40 2.31
CA ASN A 454 -7.40 -8.91 1.21
C ASN A 454 -6.70 -7.58 1.53
N ASN A 455 -6.63 -7.18 2.81
CA ASN A 455 -6.02 -5.91 3.23
C ASN A 455 -4.58 -5.74 2.73
N ARG A 456 -3.89 -6.83 2.47
CA ARG A 456 -2.53 -6.82 1.91
C ARG A 456 -2.50 -6.21 0.50
N ALA A 457 -3.37 -6.65 -0.40
CA ALA A 457 -3.46 -6.07 -1.73
C ALA A 457 -4.02 -4.63 -1.68
N GLU A 458 -5.02 -4.36 -0.82
CA GLU A 458 -5.53 -3.01 -0.60
C GLU A 458 -4.42 -2.05 -0.15
N ASN A 459 -3.54 -2.48 0.78
CA ASN A 459 -2.39 -1.69 1.22
C ASN A 459 -1.34 -1.53 0.10
N ALA A 460 -1.16 -2.56 -0.74
CA ALA A 460 -0.27 -2.48 -1.89
C ALA A 460 -0.79 -1.53 -2.99
N VAL A 461 -2.10 -1.35 -3.12
CA VAL A 461 -2.71 -0.37 -4.03
C VAL A 461 -2.48 1.09 -3.59
N ARG A 462 -2.39 1.35 -2.27
CA ARG A 462 -2.32 2.72 -1.70
C ARG A 462 -1.23 3.61 -2.28
N PRO A 463 0.04 3.18 -2.44
CA PRO A 463 1.09 4.04 -3.00
C PRO A 463 0.73 4.56 -4.39
N PHE A 464 0.15 3.71 -5.23
CA PHE A 464 -0.31 4.11 -6.56
C PHE A 464 -1.49 5.11 -6.49
N VAL A 465 -2.47 4.86 -5.61
CA VAL A 465 -3.63 5.76 -5.43
C VAL A 465 -3.20 7.14 -4.94
N VAL A 466 -2.26 7.21 -3.98
CA VAL A 466 -1.70 8.48 -3.50
C VAL A 466 -0.98 9.20 -4.64
N GLY A 467 -0.12 8.51 -5.38
CA GLY A 467 0.56 9.07 -6.54
C GLY A 467 -0.41 9.59 -7.59
N ARG A 468 -1.41 8.78 -7.97
CA ARG A 468 -2.45 9.15 -8.94
C ARG A 468 -3.17 10.44 -8.57
N LYS A 469 -3.48 10.68 -7.29
CA LYS A 469 -4.13 11.91 -6.86
C LYS A 469 -3.25 13.16 -7.06
N ASN A 470 -1.94 12.99 -7.10
CA ASN A 470 -1.00 14.09 -7.34
C ASN A 470 -0.76 14.33 -8.85
N TRP A 471 -0.55 13.26 -9.64
CA TRP A 471 -0.26 13.39 -11.08
C TRP A 471 -1.48 13.18 -11.99
N LEU A 472 -2.64 12.75 -11.47
CA LEU A 472 -3.98 12.62 -12.05
C LEU A 472 -4.12 11.55 -13.14
N PHE A 473 -3.27 11.51 -14.15
CA PHE A 473 -3.35 10.63 -15.31
C PHE A 473 -1.96 10.21 -15.83
N SER A 474 -1.92 9.18 -16.63
CA SER A 474 -0.79 8.85 -17.51
C SER A 474 -1.06 9.38 -18.90
N ASP A 475 -0.05 9.95 -19.57
CA ASP A 475 -0.21 10.50 -20.91
C ASP A 475 -0.42 9.38 -21.96
N SER A 476 0.35 8.30 -21.85
CA SER A 476 0.35 7.22 -22.84
C SER A 476 0.33 5.83 -22.18
N PRO A 477 -0.09 4.76 -22.90
CA PRO A 477 0.01 3.39 -22.47
C PRO A 477 1.43 2.99 -22.03
N LYS A 478 2.45 3.35 -22.83
CA LYS A 478 3.86 3.10 -22.48
C LYS A 478 4.27 3.72 -21.15
N GLY A 479 3.77 4.95 -20.87
CA GLY A 479 4.00 5.62 -19.59
C GLY A 479 3.29 4.91 -18.42
N ALA A 480 2.09 4.35 -18.65
CA ALA A 480 1.36 3.57 -17.66
C ALA A 480 2.05 2.22 -17.37
N GLU A 481 2.51 1.51 -18.40
CA GLU A 481 3.30 0.28 -18.29
C GLU A 481 4.62 0.51 -17.54
N ALA A 482 5.37 1.57 -17.91
CA ALA A 482 6.59 1.96 -17.21
C ALA A 482 6.32 2.25 -15.73
N SER A 483 5.21 2.94 -15.44
CA SER A 483 4.79 3.22 -14.06
C SER A 483 4.46 1.94 -13.31
N ALA A 484 3.77 0.97 -13.93
CA ALA A 484 3.45 -0.32 -13.31
C ALA A 484 4.74 -1.06 -12.90
N MET A 485 5.70 -1.19 -13.83
CA MET A 485 6.98 -1.84 -13.55
C MET A 485 7.77 -1.15 -12.44
N LEU A 486 7.91 0.19 -12.51
CA LEU A 486 8.70 0.93 -11.53
C LEU A 486 8.04 1.01 -10.14
N TYR A 487 6.71 1.12 -10.06
CA TYR A 487 5.99 0.95 -8.79
C TYR A 487 6.25 -0.44 -8.20
N SER A 488 6.25 -1.49 -9.03
CA SER A 488 6.51 -2.85 -8.57
C SER A 488 7.88 -2.97 -7.91
N LEU A 489 8.92 -2.42 -8.52
CA LEU A 489 10.27 -2.44 -7.97
C LEU A 489 10.39 -1.62 -6.69
N VAL A 490 9.93 -0.35 -6.73
CA VAL A 490 10.05 0.59 -5.61
C VAL A 490 9.29 0.11 -4.38
N VAL A 491 8.04 -0.32 -4.56
CA VAL A 491 7.20 -0.77 -3.44
C VAL A 491 7.73 -2.08 -2.87
N SER A 492 8.13 -3.04 -3.71
CA SER A 492 8.70 -4.31 -3.24
C SER A 492 10.01 -4.10 -2.48
N ALA A 493 10.93 -3.27 -2.99
CA ALA A 493 12.17 -2.94 -2.30
C ALA A 493 11.91 -2.37 -0.91
N LYS A 494 11.00 -1.40 -0.82
CA LYS A 494 10.62 -0.77 0.45
C LYS A 494 9.99 -1.76 1.43
N MET A 495 9.09 -2.62 0.96
CA MET A 495 8.43 -3.62 1.81
C MET A 495 9.40 -4.70 2.31
N ASN A 496 10.50 -4.94 1.61
CA ASN A 496 11.60 -5.81 2.05
C ASN A 496 12.68 -5.07 2.87
N GLY A 497 12.41 -3.81 3.28
CA GLY A 497 13.31 -3.03 4.14
C GLY A 497 14.52 -2.44 3.42
N LEU A 498 14.56 -2.47 2.09
CA LEU A 498 15.63 -1.85 1.32
C LEU A 498 15.39 -0.34 1.16
N ASN A 499 16.48 0.43 1.11
CA ASN A 499 16.41 1.78 0.59
C ASN A 499 16.15 1.71 -0.93
N ALA A 500 14.94 2.09 -1.35
CA ALA A 500 14.51 1.92 -2.73
C ALA A 500 15.32 2.79 -3.72
N GLU A 501 15.81 3.96 -3.30
CA GLU A 501 16.65 4.82 -4.14
C GLU A 501 18.02 4.18 -4.38
N GLU A 502 18.67 3.67 -3.33
CA GLU A 502 19.95 2.95 -3.43
C GLU A 502 19.81 1.65 -4.21
N TYR A 503 18.69 0.93 -4.04
CA TYR A 503 18.39 -0.25 -4.84
C TYR A 503 18.35 0.08 -6.34
N LEU A 504 17.65 1.16 -6.72
CA LEU A 504 17.57 1.62 -8.11
C LEU A 504 18.95 2.00 -8.65
N VAL A 505 19.79 2.71 -7.87
CA VAL A 505 21.18 3.03 -8.29
C VAL A 505 21.97 1.76 -8.59
N ARG A 506 21.90 0.77 -7.70
CA ARG A 506 22.59 -0.53 -7.89
C ARG A 506 22.07 -1.25 -9.14
N LEU A 507 20.75 -1.31 -9.31
CA LEU A 507 20.11 -1.92 -10.48
C LEU A 507 20.56 -1.26 -11.79
N PHE A 508 20.61 0.08 -11.82
CA PHE A 508 20.97 0.81 -13.05
C PHE A 508 22.46 0.66 -13.40
N ARG A 509 23.30 0.41 -12.42
CA ARG A 509 24.74 0.12 -12.63
C ARG A 509 25.02 -1.34 -12.97
N SER A 510 24.09 -2.24 -12.67
CA SER A 510 24.24 -3.67 -12.91
C SER A 510 23.89 -4.05 -14.35
N ASP A 511 24.63 -5.01 -14.90
CA ASP A 511 24.30 -5.64 -16.19
C ASP A 511 23.38 -6.85 -16.04
N VAL A 512 23.11 -7.28 -14.80
CA VAL A 512 22.20 -8.37 -14.49
C VAL A 512 20.98 -7.88 -13.71
N PRO A 513 19.79 -8.47 -13.92
CA PRO A 513 18.61 -8.16 -13.15
C PRO A 513 18.84 -8.44 -11.66
N MET A 514 18.38 -7.53 -10.79
CA MET A 514 18.51 -7.65 -9.33
C MET A 514 17.12 -7.60 -8.71
N LEU A 515 16.72 -8.65 -8.01
CA LEU A 515 15.44 -8.70 -7.30
C LEU A 515 15.45 -7.73 -6.09
N PRO A 516 14.27 -7.16 -5.71
CA PRO A 516 14.16 -6.13 -4.67
C PRO A 516 14.07 -6.70 -3.25
N TYR A 517 14.92 -7.71 -2.93
CA TYR A 517 15.03 -8.32 -1.60
C TYR A 517 16.40 -8.95 -1.36
#